data_16cd4c09a0c8923985896effd448934f
#
_entry.id   16cd4c09a0c8923985896effd448934f
#
_cell.length_a   1.000
_cell.length_b   1.000
_cell.length_c   1.000
_cell.angle_alpha   90.00
_cell.angle_beta   90.00
_cell.angle_gamma   90.00
#
_symmetry.space_group_name_H-M   'P 1'
#
loop_
_entity.id
_entity.type
_entity.pdbx_description
1 polymer ?
#
loop_
_entity_poly.entity_id
_entity_poly.type
_entity_poly.pdbx_seq_one_letter_code
_entity_poly.pdbx_strand_id
1 'polypeptide(L)'
;MTVKIVTDSLSDLTSDLTGGLDITVVPLTVLFGHKKYLDRVTISTDEFYHRLIYGDIWPTSSRPSPEDFANTYDKLAESTDEILVITLSSLLTGTYQSAMKGKDYVKAPKCRVEVIDSQTVALGLGLVVMAAAKDAQKGGGLDKLIAFTQEALTRSHFLSYFDTLKYLARGGRIGNAQGLLGSVLSIKPILAIKAGEMSPVTRVRSLATGVTYLHNFIKSFKDIEAIGIETNMSLEKANELARVLGAEYPEVPILRSTISPVLGVYSGPNALAVTVLEKSR
;
A
#
# COMPACT_ATOMS: atom_id res chain seq x y z
N MET A 1 16.71 -21.16 9.47
CA MET A 1 15.45 -21.02 8.73
C MET A 1 15.32 -19.57 8.31
N THR A 2 14.65 -19.28 7.18
CA THR A 2 14.48 -17.90 6.69
C THR A 2 13.23 -17.30 7.33
N VAL A 3 13.30 -16.04 7.78
CA VAL A 3 12.13 -15.31 8.28
C VAL A 3 11.08 -15.20 7.18
N LYS A 4 9.82 -15.54 7.46
CA LYS A 4 8.70 -15.39 6.54
C LYS A 4 8.10 -14.00 6.64
N ILE A 5 7.75 -13.42 5.50
CA ILE A 5 7.18 -12.08 5.41
C ILE A 5 5.68 -12.15 5.16
N VAL A 6 4.92 -11.43 5.97
CA VAL A 6 3.47 -11.27 5.83
C VAL A 6 3.14 -9.78 5.67
N THR A 7 2.23 -9.48 4.78
CA THR A 7 1.65 -8.14 4.64
C THR A 7 0.14 -8.24 4.40
N ASP A 8 -0.52 -7.12 4.25
CA ASP A 8 -1.92 -7.08 3.83
C ASP A 8 -2.09 -6.61 2.37
N SER A 9 -3.29 -6.73 1.82
CA SER A 9 -3.53 -6.43 0.40
C SER A 9 -3.38 -4.97 0.01
N LEU A 10 -3.32 -4.05 1.00
CA LEU A 10 -3.10 -2.62 0.76
C LEU A 10 -1.61 -2.26 0.58
N SER A 11 -0.74 -3.25 0.50
CA SER A 11 0.63 -3.11 -0.02
C SER A 11 0.66 -2.96 -1.55
N ASP A 12 -0.45 -3.22 -2.21
CA ASP A 12 -0.62 -3.24 -3.67
C ASP A 12 0.39 -4.11 -4.43
N LEU A 13 0.96 -5.10 -3.72
CA LEU A 13 1.81 -6.12 -4.32
C LEU A 13 0.97 -7.16 -5.06
N THR A 14 1.25 -7.32 -6.34
CA THR A 14 0.72 -8.40 -7.17
C THR A 14 1.74 -9.52 -7.31
N SER A 15 1.31 -10.72 -7.69
CA SER A 15 2.21 -11.86 -7.93
C SER A 15 3.34 -11.55 -8.91
N ASP A 16 3.07 -10.72 -9.92
CA ASP A 16 4.06 -10.31 -10.92
C ASP A 16 5.14 -9.40 -10.32
N LEU A 17 4.77 -8.57 -9.34
CA LEU A 17 5.72 -7.65 -8.68
C LEU A 17 6.59 -8.36 -7.66
N THR A 18 6.06 -9.38 -6.99
CA THR A 18 6.83 -10.09 -5.96
C THR A 18 7.96 -10.95 -6.52
N GLY A 19 7.90 -11.32 -7.82
CA GLY A 19 9.05 -11.90 -8.55
C GLY A 19 9.72 -13.10 -7.89
N GLY A 20 8.98 -13.96 -7.19
CA GLY A 20 9.54 -15.10 -6.45
C GLY A 20 10.01 -14.76 -5.02
N LEU A 21 9.77 -13.55 -4.54
CA LEU A 21 9.88 -13.22 -3.12
C LEU A 21 8.76 -13.95 -2.36
N ASP A 22 9.13 -14.64 -1.28
CA ASP A 22 8.19 -15.40 -0.45
C ASP A 22 7.45 -14.44 0.50
N ILE A 23 6.48 -13.72 -0.07
CA ILE A 23 5.62 -12.76 0.62
C ILE A 23 4.20 -13.30 0.68
N THR A 24 3.66 -13.45 1.89
CA THR A 24 2.26 -13.84 2.11
C THR A 24 1.39 -12.60 2.29
N VAL A 25 0.33 -12.48 1.49
CA VAL A 25 -0.61 -11.35 1.56
C VAL A 25 -1.92 -11.80 2.21
N VAL A 26 -2.31 -11.13 3.29
CA VAL A 26 -3.61 -11.33 3.96
C VAL A 26 -4.61 -10.32 3.35
N PRO A 27 -5.65 -10.79 2.63
CA PRO A 27 -6.55 -9.90 1.93
C PRO A 27 -7.54 -9.19 2.87
N LEU A 28 -7.74 -7.89 2.64
CA LEU A 28 -8.88 -7.16 3.18
C LEU A 28 -10.15 -7.54 2.39
N THR A 29 -11.29 -7.02 2.82
CA THR A 29 -12.59 -7.31 2.21
C THR A 29 -13.25 -6.04 1.66
N VAL A 30 -13.76 -6.10 0.43
CA VAL A 30 -14.69 -5.13 -0.14
C VAL A 30 -16.12 -5.63 0.06
N LEU A 31 -17.02 -4.72 0.39
CA LEU A 31 -18.45 -5.00 0.55
C LEU A 31 -19.27 -4.14 -0.44
N PHE A 32 -20.12 -4.80 -1.22
CA PHE A 32 -21.19 -4.18 -1.99
C PHE A 32 -22.54 -4.59 -1.36
N GLY A 33 -23.09 -3.75 -0.49
CA GLY A 33 -24.22 -4.11 0.36
C GLY A 33 -23.85 -5.29 1.28
N HIS A 34 -24.56 -6.41 1.15
CA HIS A 34 -24.30 -7.62 1.94
C HIS A 34 -23.29 -8.58 1.32
N LYS A 35 -22.88 -8.35 0.05
CA LYS A 35 -21.92 -9.22 -0.63
C LYS A 35 -20.50 -8.83 -0.25
N LYS A 36 -19.73 -9.85 0.18
CA LYS A 36 -18.32 -9.72 0.59
C LYS A 36 -17.41 -10.29 -0.48
N TYR A 37 -16.32 -9.58 -0.76
CA TYR A 37 -15.31 -10.00 -1.72
C TYR A 37 -13.92 -9.77 -1.12
N LEU A 38 -13.07 -10.79 -1.17
CA LEU A 38 -11.67 -10.67 -0.79
C LEU A 38 -10.92 -9.87 -1.87
N ASP A 39 -10.19 -8.88 -1.43
CA ASP A 39 -9.44 -7.94 -2.26
C ASP A 39 -8.47 -8.66 -3.19
N ARG A 40 -8.63 -8.50 -4.52
CA ARG A 40 -7.87 -9.18 -5.59
C ARG A 40 -7.92 -10.72 -5.59
N VAL A 41 -8.70 -11.34 -4.71
CA VAL A 41 -8.87 -12.79 -4.65
C VAL A 41 -10.20 -13.22 -5.23
N THR A 42 -11.31 -12.60 -4.78
CA THR A 42 -12.66 -12.95 -5.23
C THR A 42 -13.37 -11.80 -5.94
N ILE A 43 -12.70 -10.67 -6.11
CA ILE A 43 -13.06 -9.57 -7.00
C ILE A 43 -11.81 -9.05 -7.69
N SER A 44 -11.85 -8.92 -9.01
CA SER A 44 -10.77 -8.30 -9.76
C SER A 44 -10.81 -6.77 -9.62
N THR A 45 -9.67 -6.12 -9.88
CA THR A 45 -9.60 -4.66 -9.91
C THR A 45 -10.55 -4.06 -10.95
N ASP A 46 -10.61 -4.63 -12.15
CA ASP A 46 -11.49 -4.16 -13.23
C ASP A 46 -12.97 -4.29 -12.87
N GLU A 47 -13.37 -5.42 -12.31
CA GLU A 47 -14.75 -5.63 -11.86
C GLU A 47 -15.13 -4.65 -10.75
N PHE A 48 -14.23 -4.40 -9.80
CA PHE A 48 -14.46 -3.43 -8.73
C PHE A 48 -14.68 -2.03 -9.29
N TYR A 49 -13.79 -1.52 -10.16
CA TYR A 49 -13.91 -0.17 -10.71
C TYR A 49 -15.12 -0.03 -11.65
N HIS A 50 -15.47 -1.09 -12.39
CA HIS A 50 -16.71 -1.10 -13.16
C HIS A 50 -17.93 -0.92 -12.25
N ARG A 51 -18.01 -1.65 -11.13
CA ARG A 51 -19.11 -1.53 -10.16
C ARG A 51 -19.08 -0.19 -9.41
N LEU A 52 -17.91 0.36 -9.10
CA LEU A 52 -17.77 1.66 -8.44
C LEU A 52 -18.32 2.80 -9.28
N ILE A 53 -18.14 2.73 -10.61
CA ILE A 53 -18.47 3.81 -11.55
C ILE A 53 -19.92 3.68 -12.04
N TYR A 54 -20.35 2.47 -12.36
CA TYR A 54 -21.62 2.20 -13.02
C TYR A 54 -22.68 1.54 -12.12
N GLY A 55 -22.30 1.10 -10.94
CA GLY A 55 -23.22 0.45 -10.00
C GLY A 55 -23.90 1.45 -9.06
N ASP A 56 -25.06 1.06 -8.55
CA ASP A 56 -25.84 1.87 -7.62
C ASP A 56 -25.41 1.72 -6.17
N ILE A 57 -24.63 0.69 -5.85
CA ILE A 57 -24.22 0.37 -4.48
C ILE A 57 -22.85 0.94 -4.19
N TRP A 58 -22.77 1.87 -3.24
CA TRP A 58 -21.49 2.38 -2.77
C TRP A 58 -20.75 1.33 -1.96
N PRO A 59 -19.50 0.98 -2.35
CA PRO A 59 -18.72 -0.01 -1.63
C PRO A 59 -18.23 0.50 -0.28
N THR A 60 -18.03 -0.44 0.64
CA THR A 60 -17.31 -0.26 1.89
C THR A 60 -16.22 -1.30 2.03
N SER A 61 -15.39 -1.24 3.06
CA SER A 61 -14.37 -2.24 3.30
C SER A 61 -14.35 -2.73 4.75
N SER A 62 -13.77 -3.89 4.97
CA SER A 62 -13.43 -4.36 6.30
C SER A 62 -12.02 -4.93 6.34
N ARG A 63 -11.38 -4.79 7.52
CA ARG A 63 -10.08 -5.39 7.79
C ARG A 63 -10.19 -6.91 7.92
N PRO A 64 -9.10 -7.66 7.77
CA PRO A 64 -9.04 -9.08 8.12
C PRO A 64 -9.33 -9.27 9.62
N SER A 65 -9.87 -10.41 9.98
CA SER A 65 -10.05 -10.78 11.39
C SER A 65 -8.73 -11.21 12.04
N PRO A 66 -8.63 -11.23 13.37
CA PRO A 66 -7.48 -11.85 14.06
C PRO A 66 -7.28 -13.32 13.68
N GLU A 67 -8.37 -14.05 13.45
CA GLU A 67 -8.35 -15.46 13.04
C GLU A 67 -7.74 -15.65 11.64
N ASP A 68 -7.97 -14.72 10.69
CA ASP A 68 -7.35 -14.76 9.36
C ASP A 68 -5.82 -14.67 9.47
N PHE A 69 -5.33 -13.79 10.35
CA PHE A 69 -3.91 -13.68 10.64
C PHE A 69 -3.36 -14.91 11.36
N ALA A 70 -4.05 -15.42 12.39
CA ALA A 70 -3.64 -16.60 13.13
C ALA A 70 -3.51 -17.83 12.22
N ASN A 71 -4.50 -18.05 11.33
CA ASN A 71 -4.46 -19.14 10.35
C ASN A 71 -3.26 -18.98 9.39
N THR A 72 -2.92 -17.76 9.02
CA THR A 72 -1.75 -17.48 8.20
C THR A 72 -0.46 -17.78 8.96
N TYR A 73 -0.36 -17.39 10.21
CA TYR A 73 0.81 -17.65 11.06
C TYR A 73 1.00 -19.14 11.30
N ASP A 74 -0.07 -19.86 11.63
CA ASP A 74 -0.01 -21.33 11.85
C ASP A 74 0.49 -22.05 10.61
N LYS A 75 -0.02 -21.68 9.42
CA LYS A 75 0.43 -22.27 8.16
C LYS A 75 1.91 -21.99 7.88
N LEU A 76 2.40 -20.79 8.14
CA LEU A 76 3.80 -20.43 7.93
C LEU A 76 4.71 -21.09 8.97
N ALA A 77 4.23 -21.27 10.20
CA ALA A 77 4.97 -21.91 11.29
C ALA A 77 5.30 -23.39 11.02
N GLU A 78 4.67 -24.02 10.02
CA GLU A 78 5.06 -25.37 9.55
C GLU A 78 6.47 -25.37 8.91
N SER A 79 6.97 -24.20 8.46
CA SER A 79 8.23 -24.06 7.71
C SER A 79 9.23 -23.08 8.32
N THR A 80 8.86 -22.31 9.35
CA THR A 80 9.72 -21.35 10.01
C THR A 80 9.34 -21.16 11.48
N ASP A 81 10.31 -20.72 12.28
CA ASP A 81 10.09 -20.28 13.67
C ASP A 81 10.02 -18.75 13.79
N GLU A 82 10.13 -18.01 12.68
CA GLU A 82 10.19 -16.55 12.68
C GLU A 82 9.33 -15.95 11.55
N ILE A 83 8.38 -15.08 11.92
CA ILE A 83 7.49 -14.36 11.00
C ILE A 83 7.56 -12.87 11.27
N LEU A 84 7.79 -12.07 10.22
CA LEU A 84 7.65 -10.62 10.26
C LEU A 84 6.40 -10.20 9.49
N VAL A 85 5.50 -9.49 10.17
CA VAL A 85 4.27 -8.95 9.60
C VAL A 85 4.42 -7.44 9.47
N ILE A 86 4.20 -6.90 8.27
CA ILE A 86 4.27 -5.47 8.01
C ILE A 86 2.91 -5.05 7.45
N THR A 87 2.13 -4.30 8.24
CA THR A 87 0.77 -3.88 7.86
C THR A 87 0.74 -2.42 7.42
N LEU A 88 -0.31 -2.07 6.67
CA LEU A 88 -0.59 -0.66 6.41
C LEU A 88 -0.83 0.10 7.73
N SER A 89 -0.83 1.45 7.64
CA SER A 89 -1.01 2.33 8.79
C SER A 89 -2.20 1.98 9.67
N SER A 90 -1.95 1.85 10.97
CA SER A 90 -2.96 1.60 12.00
C SER A 90 -3.96 2.75 12.16
N LEU A 91 -3.62 3.95 11.68
CA LEU A 91 -4.51 5.12 11.68
C LEU A 91 -5.49 5.11 10.50
N LEU A 92 -5.22 4.32 9.45
CA LEU A 92 -6.14 4.16 8.32
C LEU A 92 -7.12 3.00 8.54
N THR A 93 -6.70 1.93 9.21
CA THR A 93 -7.53 0.75 9.47
C THR A 93 -7.04 -0.02 10.71
N GLY A 94 -7.92 -0.84 11.29
CA GLY A 94 -7.57 -1.72 12.40
C GLY A 94 -6.84 -3.01 11.98
N THR A 95 -6.22 -3.08 10.81
CA THR A 95 -5.49 -4.28 10.34
C THR A 95 -4.32 -4.62 11.24
N TYR A 96 -3.54 -3.62 11.65
CA TYR A 96 -2.45 -3.78 12.63
C TYR A 96 -2.95 -4.43 13.92
N GLN A 97 -4.06 -3.95 14.48
CA GLN A 97 -4.65 -4.50 15.71
C GLN A 97 -5.12 -5.95 15.51
N SER A 98 -5.68 -6.27 14.33
CA SER A 98 -6.05 -7.66 14.00
C SER A 98 -4.83 -8.56 13.91
N ALA A 99 -3.75 -8.11 13.26
CA ALA A 99 -2.50 -8.84 13.15
C ALA A 99 -1.85 -9.08 14.53
N MET A 100 -1.82 -8.04 15.38
CA MET A 100 -1.33 -8.15 16.76
C MET A 100 -2.14 -9.15 17.58
N LYS A 101 -3.47 -9.06 17.52
CA LYS A 101 -4.35 -9.99 18.24
C LYS A 101 -4.28 -11.41 17.68
N GLY A 102 -4.01 -11.58 16.40
CA GLY A 102 -3.80 -12.88 15.78
C GLY A 102 -2.67 -13.68 16.41
N LYS A 103 -1.65 -13.02 16.99
CA LYS A 103 -0.56 -13.69 17.71
C LYS A 103 -1.06 -14.51 18.91
N ASP A 104 -2.12 -14.05 19.56
CA ASP A 104 -2.68 -14.72 20.76
C ASP A 104 -3.38 -16.04 20.42
N TYR A 105 -3.70 -16.26 19.14
CA TYR A 105 -4.41 -17.46 18.65
C TYR A 105 -3.51 -18.46 17.92
N VAL A 106 -2.20 -18.17 17.80
CA VAL A 106 -1.23 -19.04 17.14
C VAL A 106 -1.06 -20.34 17.97
N LYS A 107 -1.17 -21.48 17.29
CA LYS A 107 -1.04 -22.81 17.92
C LYS A 107 0.40 -23.31 18.00
N ALA A 108 1.32 -22.70 17.24
CA ALA A 108 2.73 -23.04 17.21
C ALA A 108 3.53 -22.26 18.27
N PRO A 109 3.74 -22.79 19.49
CA PRO A 109 4.26 -22.00 20.63
C PRO A 109 5.72 -21.56 20.49
N LYS A 110 6.45 -22.11 19.52
CA LYS A 110 7.85 -21.75 19.23
C LYS A 110 8.00 -20.70 18.14
N CYS A 111 6.95 -20.44 17.38
CA CYS A 111 7.01 -19.46 16.28
C CYS A 111 6.91 -18.06 16.83
N ARG A 112 7.97 -17.27 16.67
CA ARG A 112 7.99 -15.84 17.02
C ARG A 112 7.39 -15.03 15.90
N VAL A 113 6.29 -14.31 16.17
CA VAL A 113 5.62 -13.41 15.24
C VAL A 113 5.81 -11.97 15.72
N GLU A 114 6.38 -11.12 14.87
CA GLU A 114 6.49 -9.69 15.13
C GLU A 114 5.70 -8.89 14.11
N VAL A 115 5.03 -7.83 14.57
CA VAL A 115 4.14 -7.01 13.74
C VAL A 115 4.61 -5.57 13.75
N ILE A 116 4.80 -4.99 12.58
CA ILE A 116 5.19 -3.60 12.38
C ILE A 116 4.01 -2.83 11.78
N ASP A 117 3.65 -1.72 12.40
CA ASP A 117 2.81 -0.68 11.79
C ASP A 117 3.67 0.16 10.86
N SER A 118 3.43 0.07 9.57
CA SER A 118 4.25 0.79 8.58
C SER A 118 4.01 2.30 8.57
N GLN A 119 2.90 2.76 9.12
CA GLN A 119 2.43 4.14 9.02
C GLN A 119 2.37 4.67 7.58
N THR A 120 2.25 3.77 6.60
CA THR A 120 2.10 4.09 5.17
C THR A 120 1.10 3.16 4.51
N VAL A 121 0.97 3.20 3.18
CA VAL A 121 -0.03 2.45 2.40
C VAL A 121 0.45 2.28 0.96
N ALA A 122 -0.22 1.44 0.20
CA ALA A 122 0.01 1.28 -1.23
C ALA A 122 1.47 0.82 -1.50
N LEU A 123 2.09 1.17 -2.61
CA LEU A 123 3.51 0.85 -2.83
C LEU A 123 4.45 1.54 -1.82
N GLY A 124 3.98 2.51 -1.03
CA GLY A 124 4.72 2.99 0.13
C GLY A 124 5.03 1.89 1.15
N LEU A 125 4.04 1.02 1.39
CA LEU A 125 4.21 -0.22 2.13
C LEU A 125 4.87 -1.30 1.27
N GLY A 126 4.41 -1.48 0.03
CA GLY A 126 4.83 -2.55 -0.87
C GLY A 126 6.33 -2.58 -1.13
N LEU A 127 6.96 -1.42 -1.40
CA LEU A 127 8.42 -1.34 -1.64
C LEU A 127 9.22 -1.75 -0.39
N VAL A 128 8.77 -1.35 0.80
CA VAL A 128 9.41 -1.74 2.07
C VAL A 128 9.25 -3.24 2.33
N VAL A 129 8.06 -3.80 2.08
CA VAL A 129 7.82 -5.25 2.19
C VAL A 129 8.73 -6.04 1.26
N MET A 130 8.91 -5.58 0.02
CA MET A 130 9.83 -6.22 -0.94
C MET A 130 11.29 -6.09 -0.50
N ALA A 131 11.70 -4.93 0.02
CA ALA A 131 13.05 -4.75 0.55
C ALA A 131 13.32 -5.67 1.75
N ALA A 132 12.36 -5.77 2.68
CA ALA A 132 12.42 -6.69 3.81
C ALA A 132 12.48 -8.16 3.38
N ALA A 133 11.70 -8.57 2.37
CA ALA A 133 11.74 -9.93 1.84
C ALA A 133 13.09 -10.26 1.18
N LYS A 134 13.67 -9.34 0.43
CA LYS A 134 15.04 -9.48 -0.13
C LYS A 134 16.09 -9.58 0.96
N ASP A 135 15.96 -8.80 2.04
CA ASP A 135 16.91 -8.85 3.16
C ASP A 135 16.77 -10.15 3.96
N ALA A 136 15.53 -10.64 4.16
CA ALA A 136 15.26 -11.93 4.79
C ALA A 136 15.97 -13.10 4.07
N GLN A 137 16.08 -13.06 2.73
CA GLN A 137 16.78 -14.07 1.94
C GLN A 137 18.30 -14.10 2.20
N LYS A 138 18.88 -12.99 2.66
CA LYS A 138 20.32 -12.92 3.03
C LYS A 138 20.61 -13.60 4.36
N GLY A 139 19.57 -13.91 5.15
CA GLY A 139 19.71 -14.40 6.53
C GLY A 139 20.00 -13.28 7.52
N GLY A 140 20.07 -13.63 8.80
CA GLY A 140 20.36 -12.63 9.84
C GLY A 140 19.37 -12.65 11.01
N GLY A 141 18.25 -13.36 10.85
CA GLY A 141 17.23 -13.53 11.88
C GLY A 141 16.29 -12.33 12.03
N LEU A 142 15.24 -12.53 12.81
CA LEU A 142 14.11 -11.61 12.90
C LEU A 142 14.49 -10.24 13.48
N ASP A 143 15.36 -10.17 14.49
CA ASP A 143 15.72 -8.89 15.14
C ASP A 143 16.44 -7.93 14.17
N LYS A 144 17.35 -8.45 13.34
CA LYS A 144 18.02 -7.64 12.34
C LYS A 144 17.05 -7.19 11.25
N LEU A 145 16.15 -8.07 10.86
CA LEU A 145 15.14 -7.75 9.84
C LEU A 145 14.15 -6.70 10.33
N ILE A 146 13.77 -6.72 11.62
CA ILE A 146 12.95 -5.68 12.23
C ILE A 146 13.67 -4.32 12.14
N ALA A 147 14.92 -4.26 12.55
CA ALA A 147 15.71 -3.02 12.52
C ALA A 147 15.86 -2.48 11.08
N PHE A 148 16.17 -3.37 10.13
CA PHE A 148 16.21 -3.04 8.69
C PHE A 148 14.87 -2.48 8.19
N THR A 149 13.77 -3.16 8.53
CA THR A 149 12.43 -2.76 8.08
C THR A 149 12.02 -1.39 8.64
N GLN A 150 12.29 -1.16 9.94
CA GLN A 150 12.01 0.13 10.58
C GLN A 150 12.81 1.27 9.94
N GLU A 151 14.08 1.02 9.61
CA GLU A 151 14.93 1.99 8.88
C GLU A 151 14.39 2.22 7.46
N ALA A 152 14.04 1.16 6.72
CA ALA A 152 13.48 1.26 5.38
C ALA A 152 12.16 2.07 5.34
N LEU A 153 11.32 1.97 6.38
CA LEU A 153 10.10 2.78 6.51
C LEU A 153 10.41 4.28 6.58
N THR A 154 11.51 4.69 7.20
CA THR A 154 11.91 6.12 7.25
C THR A 154 12.34 6.68 5.91
N ARG A 155 12.71 5.80 4.96
CA ARG A 155 13.16 6.12 3.61
C ARG A 155 12.06 5.99 2.54
N SER A 156 10.87 5.57 2.93
CA SER A 156 9.73 5.40 2.02
C SER A 156 8.86 6.66 1.99
N HIS A 157 8.73 7.25 0.80
CA HIS A 157 8.01 8.51 0.61
C HIS A 157 6.88 8.32 -0.40
N PHE A 158 5.66 8.46 0.07
CA PHE A 158 4.43 8.29 -0.72
C PHE A 158 3.77 9.64 -1.03
N LEU A 159 3.34 9.82 -2.28
CA LEU A 159 2.59 10.98 -2.73
C LEU A 159 1.50 10.57 -3.74
N SER A 160 0.29 11.08 -3.59
CA SER A 160 -0.83 10.73 -4.47
C SER A 160 -1.65 11.93 -4.92
N TYR A 161 -1.97 11.95 -6.21
CA TYR A 161 -2.96 12.79 -6.83
C TYR A 161 -4.34 12.14 -6.72
N PHE A 162 -5.35 12.93 -6.37
CA PHE A 162 -6.75 12.52 -6.37
C PHE A 162 -7.59 13.41 -7.28
N ASP A 163 -8.48 12.80 -8.04
CA ASP A 163 -9.43 13.56 -8.85
C ASP A 163 -10.49 14.26 -7.97
N THR A 164 -10.80 13.68 -6.82
CA THR A 164 -11.74 14.21 -5.84
C THR A 164 -11.48 13.65 -4.45
N LEU A 165 -11.82 14.43 -3.41
CA LEU A 165 -11.79 13.96 -2.01
C LEU A 165 -13.08 13.28 -1.56
N LYS A 166 -14.10 13.19 -2.43
CA LYS A 166 -15.42 12.63 -2.09
C LYS A 166 -15.34 11.23 -1.47
N TYR A 167 -14.47 10.38 -2.01
CA TYR A 167 -14.31 8.99 -1.57
C TYR A 167 -13.61 8.92 -0.21
N LEU A 168 -12.50 9.64 -0.03
CA LEU A 168 -11.80 9.76 1.26
C LEU A 168 -12.70 10.32 2.36
N ALA A 169 -13.48 11.37 2.05
CA ALA A 169 -14.40 11.99 2.99
C ALA A 169 -15.52 11.04 3.40
N ARG A 170 -16.17 10.40 2.41
CA ARG A 170 -17.26 9.44 2.66
C ARG A 170 -16.77 8.20 3.42
N GLY A 171 -15.57 7.73 3.14
CA GLY A 171 -14.95 6.62 3.83
C GLY A 171 -14.39 6.98 5.22
N GLY A 172 -14.33 8.26 5.59
CA GLY A 172 -13.77 8.72 6.86
C GLY A 172 -12.23 8.59 6.96
N ARG A 173 -11.51 8.42 5.84
CA ARG A 173 -10.03 8.32 5.77
C ARG A 173 -9.38 9.56 5.19
N ILE A 174 -10.08 10.68 5.23
CA ILE A 174 -9.59 11.97 4.74
C ILE A 174 -8.48 12.58 5.60
N GLY A 175 -8.38 12.18 6.88
CA GLY A 175 -7.35 12.64 7.81
C GLY A 175 -7.22 14.16 7.87
N ASN A 176 -5.99 14.66 7.90
CA ASN A 176 -5.68 16.09 7.96
C ASN A 176 -6.06 16.87 6.67
N ALA A 177 -6.49 16.18 5.60
CA ALA A 177 -6.98 16.82 4.38
C ALA A 177 -8.44 17.31 4.48
N GLN A 178 -9.13 17.13 5.62
CA GLN A 178 -10.52 17.55 5.84
C GLN A 178 -10.73 19.04 5.57
N GLY A 179 -9.76 19.89 5.88
CA GLY A 179 -9.81 21.33 5.60
C GLY A 179 -9.83 21.70 4.09
N LEU A 180 -9.62 20.72 3.21
CA LEU A 180 -9.75 20.90 1.76
C LEU A 180 -11.17 20.68 1.25
N LEU A 181 -12.08 20.12 2.07
CA LEU A 181 -13.49 19.94 1.71
C LEU A 181 -14.18 21.30 1.58
N GLY A 182 -15.00 21.43 0.54
CA GLY A 182 -15.72 22.70 0.27
C GLY A 182 -14.93 23.74 -0.51
N SER A 183 -13.63 23.52 -0.79
CA SER A 183 -12.91 24.33 -1.75
C SER A 183 -13.41 24.09 -3.17
N VAL A 184 -13.32 25.11 -4.04
CA VAL A 184 -13.84 25.14 -5.41
C VAL A 184 -13.76 23.80 -6.15
N LEU A 185 -14.86 23.38 -6.80
CA LEU A 185 -15.09 22.09 -7.47
C LEU A 185 -14.00 21.64 -8.48
N SER A 186 -13.16 22.58 -8.93
CA SER A 186 -12.13 22.35 -9.96
C SER A 186 -10.73 22.03 -9.43
N ILE A 187 -10.58 21.87 -8.10
CA ILE A 187 -9.25 21.66 -7.49
C ILE A 187 -9.00 20.16 -7.28
N LYS A 188 -7.84 19.70 -7.73
CA LYS A 188 -7.36 18.34 -7.60
C LYS A 188 -6.29 18.28 -6.50
N PRO A 189 -6.52 17.61 -5.38
CA PRO A 189 -5.57 17.57 -4.28
C PRO A 189 -4.42 16.59 -4.55
N ILE A 190 -3.25 16.94 -4.04
CA ILE A 190 -2.11 16.05 -3.87
C ILE A 190 -1.90 15.88 -2.38
N LEU A 191 -1.93 14.63 -1.94
CA LEU A 191 -1.79 14.23 -0.55
C LEU A 191 -0.59 13.33 -0.36
N ALA A 192 0.01 13.38 0.82
CA ALA A 192 1.02 12.45 1.31
C ALA A 192 0.49 11.68 2.52
N ILE A 193 1.17 10.63 2.91
CA ILE A 193 1.03 10.06 4.24
C ILE A 193 2.06 10.74 5.16
N LYS A 194 1.59 11.30 6.26
CA LYS A 194 2.43 11.88 7.33
C LYS A 194 1.97 11.36 8.67
N ALA A 195 2.89 10.79 9.44
CA ALA A 195 2.59 10.16 10.72
C ALA A 195 1.39 9.19 10.62
N GLY A 196 1.30 8.42 9.54
CA GLY A 196 0.26 7.40 9.33
C GLY A 196 -1.07 7.90 8.77
N GLU A 197 -1.26 9.20 8.54
CA GLU A 197 -2.53 9.80 8.07
C GLU A 197 -2.40 10.53 6.74
N MET A 198 -3.51 10.60 5.99
CA MET A 198 -3.61 11.45 4.79
C MET A 198 -3.44 12.92 5.16
N SER A 199 -2.45 13.57 4.57
CA SER A 199 -2.08 14.96 4.84
C SER A 199 -1.97 15.76 3.55
N PRO A 200 -2.49 16.99 3.50
CA PRO A 200 -2.46 17.83 2.31
C PRO A 200 -1.03 18.31 2.01
N VAL A 201 -0.65 18.26 0.74
CA VAL A 201 0.63 18.79 0.25
C VAL A 201 0.39 20.02 -0.61
N THR A 202 -0.42 19.89 -1.67
CA THR A 202 -0.74 20.99 -2.58
C THR A 202 -2.05 20.72 -3.33
N ARG A 203 -2.42 21.65 -4.19
CA ARG A 203 -3.59 21.56 -5.07
C ARG A 203 -3.17 21.89 -6.49
N VAL A 204 -3.65 21.10 -7.44
CA VAL A 204 -3.43 21.32 -8.87
C VAL A 204 -4.77 21.47 -9.59
N ARG A 205 -4.74 21.86 -10.87
CA ARG A 205 -5.98 22.13 -11.63
C ARG A 205 -6.34 20.99 -12.58
N SER A 206 -5.41 20.10 -12.89
CA SER A 206 -5.61 19.00 -13.83
C SER A 206 -4.72 17.81 -13.51
N LEU A 207 -5.05 16.66 -14.09
CA LEU A 207 -4.19 15.47 -14.02
C LEU A 207 -2.80 15.75 -14.61
N ALA A 208 -2.70 16.49 -15.71
CA ALA A 208 -1.41 16.80 -16.32
C ALA A 208 -0.49 17.58 -15.37
N THR A 209 -1.02 18.61 -14.69
CA THR A 209 -0.25 19.35 -13.67
C THR A 209 0.05 18.49 -12.44
N GLY A 210 -0.84 17.54 -12.11
CA GLY A 210 -0.61 16.53 -11.08
C GLY A 210 0.56 15.62 -11.42
N VAL A 211 0.58 15.07 -12.62
CA VAL A 211 1.69 14.22 -13.12
C VAL A 211 3.02 14.97 -13.07
N THR A 212 3.06 16.23 -13.53
CA THR A 212 4.27 17.07 -13.44
C THR A 212 4.72 17.26 -12.00
N TYR A 213 3.79 17.45 -11.07
CA TYR A 213 4.13 17.59 -9.66
C TYR A 213 4.69 16.29 -9.07
N LEU A 214 4.09 15.15 -9.37
CA LEU A 214 4.56 13.84 -8.94
C LEU A 214 5.95 13.52 -9.52
N HIS A 215 6.19 13.84 -10.78
CA HIS A 215 7.51 13.71 -11.41
C HIS A 215 8.57 14.57 -10.71
N ASN A 216 8.27 15.85 -10.45
CA ASN A 216 9.18 16.74 -9.74
C ASN A 216 9.46 16.30 -8.29
N PHE A 217 8.47 15.68 -7.64
CA PHE A 217 8.65 15.09 -6.33
C PHE A 217 9.70 13.97 -6.38
N ILE A 218 9.62 13.04 -7.35
CA ILE A 218 10.62 11.98 -7.51
C ILE A 218 12.02 12.59 -7.76
N LYS A 219 12.10 13.62 -8.59
CA LYS A 219 13.38 14.31 -8.89
C LYS A 219 14.01 15.06 -7.70
N SER A 220 13.27 15.27 -6.63
CA SER A 220 13.82 15.88 -5.41
C SER A 220 14.70 14.92 -4.60
N PHE A 221 14.66 13.61 -4.90
CA PHE A 221 15.48 12.59 -4.25
C PHE A 221 16.75 12.29 -5.10
N LYS A 222 17.88 12.07 -4.44
CA LYS A 222 19.16 11.82 -5.11
C LYS A 222 19.52 10.33 -5.19
N ASP A 223 19.33 9.63 -4.08
CA ASP A 223 19.77 8.25 -3.91
C ASP A 223 18.56 7.32 -3.85
N ILE A 224 17.97 7.02 -5.03
CA ILE A 224 16.76 6.24 -5.15
C ILE A 224 17.11 4.75 -5.27
N GLU A 225 16.53 3.91 -4.41
CA GLU A 225 16.60 2.45 -4.46
C GLU A 225 15.53 1.87 -5.41
N ALA A 226 14.29 2.38 -5.29
CA ALA A 226 13.18 1.95 -6.15
C ALA A 226 12.12 3.05 -6.27
N ILE A 227 11.38 3.04 -7.38
CA ILE A 227 10.23 3.91 -7.63
C ILE A 227 9.00 3.04 -7.80
N GLY A 228 7.90 3.40 -7.12
CA GLY A 228 6.58 2.84 -7.33
C GLY A 228 5.66 3.82 -8.05
N ILE A 229 4.87 3.32 -9.00
CA ILE A 229 3.80 4.09 -9.68
C ILE A 229 2.52 3.27 -9.62
N GLU A 230 1.45 3.86 -9.12
CA GLU A 230 0.17 3.20 -8.98
C GLU A 230 -0.94 4.06 -9.54
N THR A 231 -1.84 3.42 -10.28
CA THR A 231 -3.05 4.08 -10.78
C THR A 231 -4.17 3.06 -10.93
N ASN A 232 -5.38 3.55 -11.07
CA ASN A 232 -6.53 2.70 -11.36
C ASN A 232 -7.09 2.90 -12.78
N MET A 233 -7.22 4.13 -13.26
CA MET A 233 -7.81 4.41 -14.57
C MET A 233 -6.94 5.30 -15.46
N SER A 234 -5.92 5.94 -14.90
CA SER A 234 -5.02 6.83 -15.64
C SER A 234 -3.81 6.08 -16.23
N LEU A 235 -4.04 4.88 -16.79
CA LEU A 235 -2.98 3.97 -17.26
C LEU A 235 -2.04 4.63 -18.29
N GLU A 236 -2.58 5.41 -19.22
CA GLU A 236 -1.77 6.12 -20.22
C GLU A 236 -0.78 7.07 -19.55
N LYS A 237 -1.25 7.89 -18.61
CA LYS A 237 -0.41 8.85 -17.88
C LYS A 237 0.59 8.18 -16.95
N ALA A 238 0.21 7.08 -16.30
CA ALA A 238 1.15 6.29 -15.51
C ALA A 238 2.23 5.64 -16.38
N ASN A 239 1.88 5.13 -17.55
CA ASN A 239 2.83 4.55 -18.51
C ASN A 239 3.78 5.61 -19.08
N GLU A 240 3.26 6.80 -19.41
CA GLU A 240 4.07 7.93 -19.86
C GLU A 240 5.08 8.35 -18.77
N LEU A 241 4.62 8.51 -17.52
CA LEU A 241 5.47 8.84 -16.38
C LEU A 241 6.54 7.76 -16.16
N ALA A 242 6.18 6.47 -16.20
CA ALA A 242 7.12 5.37 -16.05
C ALA A 242 8.18 5.37 -17.16
N ARG A 243 7.79 5.67 -18.41
CA ARG A 243 8.74 5.75 -19.54
C ARG A 243 9.74 6.89 -19.37
N VAL A 244 9.26 8.07 -18.95
CA VAL A 244 10.12 9.24 -18.70
C VAL A 244 11.10 8.94 -17.57
N LEU A 245 10.60 8.42 -16.43
CA LEU A 245 11.45 8.06 -15.30
C LEU A 245 12.46 6.95 -15.64
N GLY A 246 12.07 5.96 -16.45
CA GLY A 246 13.00 4.92 -16.91
C GLY A 246 14.15 5.46 -17.75
N ALA A 247 13.94 6.54 -18.51
CA ALA A 247 15.00 7.22 -19.24
C ALA A 247 15.89 8.09 -18.32
N GLU A 248 15.30 8.71 -17.28
CA GLU A 248 16.02 9.56 -16.30
C GLU A 248 16.79 8.71 -15.26
N TYR A 249 16.28 7.53 -14.91
CA TYR A 249 16.83 6.64 -13.88
C TYR A 249 16.99 5.19 -14.40
N PRO A 250 17.88 4.95 -15.38
CA PRO A 250 17.99 3.64 -16.06
C PRO A 250 18.37 2.48 -15.12
N GLU A 251 19.06 2.77 -14.02
CA GLU A 251 19.50 1.75 -13.05
C GLU A 251 18.51 1.55 -11.89
N VAL A 252 17.43 2.35 -11.81
CA VAL A 252 16.46 2.28 -10.71
C VAL A 252 15.26 1.45 -11.15
N PRO A 253 14.90 0.39 -10.42
CA PRO A 253 13.72 -0.38 -10.73
C PRO A 253 12.45 0.48 -10.53
N ILE A 254 11.60 0.50 -11.57
CA ILE A 254 10.32 1.20 -11.56
C ILE A 254 9.21 0.15 -11.54
N LEU A 255 8.55 0.04 -10.39
CA LEU A 255 7.43 -0.87 -10.21
C LEU A 255 6.12 -0.17 -10.56
N ARG A 256 5.27 -0.87 -11.30
CA ARG A 256 3.94 -0.37 -11.66
C ARG A 256 2.88 -1.29 -11.09
N SER A 257 1.94 -0.74 -10.34
CA SER A 257 0.80 -1.47 -9.80
C SER A 257 -0.52 -0.78 -10.13
N THR A 258 -1.59 -1.51 -9.94
CA THR A 258 -2.94 -0.94 -9.93
C THR A 258 -3.36 -0.70 -8.50
N ILE A 259 -4.09 0.39 -8.24
CA ILE A 259 -4.69 0.65 -6.94
C ILE A 259 -5.76 -0.42 -6.68
N SER A 260 -5.61 -1.15 -5.58
CA SER A 260 -6.48 -2.28 -5.23
C SER A 260 -7.94 -1.87 -5.02
N PRO A 261 -8.89 -2.82 -5.13
CA PRO A 261 -10.29 -2.59 -4.83
C PRO A 261 -10.55 -1.91 -3.48
N VAL A 262 -9.91 -2.37 -2.41
CA VAL A 262 -10.10 -1.76 -1.08
C VAL A 262 -9.55 -0.34 -1.03
N LEU A 263 -8.38 -0.06 -1.61
CA LEU A 263 -7.89 1.33 -1.74
C LEU A 263 -8.82 2.17 -2.62
N GLY A 264 -9.39 1.58 -3.66
CA GLY A 264 -10.35 2.21 -4.57
C GLY A 264 -11.62 2.69 -3.87
N VAL A 265 -12.07 2.02 -2.80
CA VAL A 265 -13.19 2.49 -1.95
C VAL A 265 -12.94 3.91 -1.43
N TYR A 266 -11.67 4.23 -1.14
CA TYR A 266 -11.26 5.51 -0.56
C TYR A 266 -10.66 6.49 -1.56
N SER A 267 -9.91 5.99 -2.55
CA SER A 267 -9.30 6.86 -3.58
C SER A 267 -10.29 7.28 -4.66
N GLY A 268 -11.32 6.47 -4.90
CA GLY A 268 -12.19 6.60 -6.06
C GLY A 268 -11.44 6.31 -7.37
N PRO A 269 -12.08 6.54 -8.52
CA PRO A 269 -11.44 6.44 -9.83
C PRO A 269 -10.48 7.61 -10.07
N ASN A 270 -9.54 7.44 -11.03
CA ASN A 270 -8.59 8.47 -11.47
C ASN A 270 -7.61 8.96 -10.39
N ALA A 271 -7.22 8.11 -9.46
CA ALA A 271 -6.08 8.38 -8.60
C ALA A 271 -4.77 7.94 -9.27
N LEU A 272 -3.70 8.67 -8.98
CA LEU A 272 -2.33 8.35 -9.41
C LEU A 272 -1.38 8.59 -8.25
N ALA A 273 -0.65 7.58 -7.84
CA ALA A 273 0.31 7.68 -6.76
C ALA A 273 1.72 7.33 -7.22
N VAL A 274 2.68 7.92 -6.55
CA VAL A 274 4.10 7.58 -6.67
C VAL A 274 4.69 7.33 -5.30
N THR A 275 5.65 6.43 -5.27
CA THR A 275 6.47 6.16 -4.08
C THR A 275 7.94 6.20 -4.46
N VAL A 276 8.77 6.76 -3.61
CA VAL A 276 10.22 6.67 -3.65
C VAL A 276 10.69 5.91 -2.42
N LEU A 277 11.48 4.88 -2.62
CA LEU A 277 12.29 4.27 -1.58
C LEU A 277 13.74 4.74 -1.81
N GLU A 278 14.30 5.46 -0.84
CA GLU A 278 15.69 5.89 -0.91
C GLU A 278 16.64 4.74 -0.55
N LYS A 279 17.90 4.80 -1.04
CA LYS A 279 18.95 3.84 -0.66
C LYS A 279 19.29 3.97 0.82
N SER A 280 19.63 2.86 1.45
CA SER A 280 20.26 2.87 2.77
C SER A 280 21.59 3.61 2.73
N ARG A 281 21.85 4.44 3.71
CA ARG A 281 23.10 5.19 3.86
C ARG A 281 24.20 4.33 4.46
#